data_312cfa1d7eccc5f80b88e1d490c5f853
#
_entry.id   312cfa1d7eccc5f80b88e1d490c5f853
#
_cell.length_a   1.000
_cell.length_b   1.000
_cell.length_c   1.000
_cell.angle_alpha   90.00
_cell.angle_beta   90.00
_cell.angle_gamma   90.00
#
_symmetry.space_group_name_H-M   'P 1'
#
loop_
_entity.id
_entity.type
_entity.pdbx_description
1 polymer ?
#
loop_
_entity_poly.entity_id
_entity_poly.type
_entity_poly.pdbx_seq_one_letter_code
_entity_poly.pdbx_strand_id
1 'polypeptide(L)' 'MDFTLNAHMPGLVARVTCEVGQEVEENQELVVLNCMKTEISCLSPKAGKVKEILVAEWDEMDVDVPMIVLEEV' A
#
# COMPACT_ATOMS: atom_id res chain seq x y z
N MET A 1 -13.80 -2.44 11.27
CA MET A 1 -13.33 -3.69 10.61
C MET A 1 -12.08 -3.39 9.81
N ASP A 2 -11.07 -4.21 9.95
CA ASP A 2 -9.81 -4.00 9.26
C ASP A 2 -9.82 -4.60 7.87
N PHE A 3 -9.08 -3.97 6.96
CA PHE A 3 -8.82 -4.53 5.65
C PHE A 3 -7.36 -4.29 5.29
N THR A 4 -6.85 -5.06 4.35
CA THR A 4 -5.43 -5.03 4.01
C THR A 4 -5.24 -4.70 2.53
N LEU A 5 -4.33 -3.78 2.24
CA LEU A 5 -3.89 -3.54 0.88
C LEU A 5 -2.74 -4.50 0.59
N ASN A 6 -2.95 -5.41 -0.33
CA ASN A 6 -1.94 -6.38 -0.74
C ASN A 6 -1.32 -5.96 -2.08
N ALA A 7 -0.07 -6.35 -2.27
CA ALA A 7 0.57 -6.17 -3.57
C ALA A 7 -0.17 -7.02 -4.61
N HIS A 8 -0.47 -6.44 -5.77
CA HIS A 8 -1.15 -7.17 -6.84
C HIS A 8 -0.20 -7.61 -7.94
N MET A 9 1.08 -7.34 -7.78
CA MET A 9 2.12 -7.74 -8.71
C MET A 9 3.47 -7.77 -8.01
N PRO A 10 4.45 -8.52 -8.53
CA PRO A 10 5.81 -8.49 -7.99
C PRO A 10 6.49 -7.15 -8.34
N GLY A 11 7.43 -6.73 -7.51
CA GLY A 11 8.19 -5.52 -7.74
C GLY A 11 8.84 -5.04 -6.46
N LEU A 12 9.53 -3.90 -6.54
CA LEU A 12 10.14 -3.26 -5.37
C LEU A 12 9.29 -2.07 -4.94
N VAL A 13 9.22 -1.86 -3.64
CA VAL A 13 8.55 -0.67 -3.11
C VAL A 13 9.41 0.54 -3.44
N ALA A 14 8.92 1.39 -4.34
CA ALA A 14 9.63 2.62 -4.69
C ALA A 14 9.48 3.67 -3.61
N ARG A 15 8.27 3.80 -3.06
CA ARG A 15 8.01 4.69 -1.92
C ARG A 15 6.67 4.36 -1.28
N VAL A 16 6.54 4.76 -0.03
CA VAL A 16 5.29 4.67 0.71
C VAL A 16 4.80 6.11 0.90
N THR A 17 3.60 6.40 0.42
CA THR A 17 3.07 7.76 0.42
C THR A 17 2.05 8.05 1.52
N CYS A 18 1.90 7.12 2.46
CA CYS A 18 1.01 7.29 3.61
C CYS A 18 1.76 7.06 4.91
N GLU A 19 1.14 7.43 6.02
CA GLU A 19 1.71 7.26 7.35
C GLU A 19 0.71 6.59 8.28
N VAL A 20 1.22 5.94 9.32
CA VAL A 20 0.36 5.33 10.35
C VAL A 20 -0.46 6.43 11.02
N GLY A 21 -1.76 6.19 11.13
CA GLY A 21 -2.70 7.16 11.70
C GLY A 21 -3.31 8.12 10.70
N GLN A 22 -2.86 8.10 9.46
CA GLN A 22 -3.41 8.95 8.40
C GLN A 22 -4.76 8.43 7.92
N GLU A 23 -5.70 9.33 7.72
CA GLU A 23 -6.96 8.98 7.06
C GLU A 23 -6.77 9.04 5.55
N VAL A 24 -7.30 8.05 4.86
CA VAL A 24 -7.19 7.95 3.41
C VAL A 24 -8.56 7.77 2.77
N GLU A 25 -8.66 8.18 1.52
CA GLU A 25 -9.89 8.04 0.75
C GLU A 25 -9.78 6.85 -0.21
N GLU A 26 -10.92 6.42 -0.71
CA GLU A 26 -10.95 5.40 -1.76
C GLU A 26 -10.14 5.87 -2.97
N ASN A 27 -9.33 4.98 -3.52
CA ASN A 27 -8.45 5.24 -4.65
C ASN A 27 -7.30 6.21 -4.35
N GLN A 28 -7.03 6.51 -3.09
CA GLN A 28 -5.87 7.30 -2.73
C GLN A 28 -4.60 6.45 -2.84
N GLU A 29 -3.54 7.02 -3.42
CA GLU A 29 -2.26 6.33 -3.54
C GLU A 29 -1.64 6.12 -2.16
N LEU A 30 -1.28 4.87 -1.87
CA LEU A 30 -0.66 4.51 -0.60
C LEU A 30 0.77 4.03 -0.75
N VAL A 31 1.04 3.26 -1.79
CA VAL A 31 2.36 2.68 -2.06
C VAL A 31 2.61 2.76 -3.55
N VAL A 32 3.85 3.03 -3.93
CA VAL A 32 4.28 2.96 -5.32
C VAL A 32 5.24 1.80 -5.46
N LEU A 33 4.94 0.88 -6.37
CA LEU A 33 5.79 -0.24 -6.70
C LEU A 33 6.53 0.03 -8.00
N ASN A 34 7.80 -0.37 -8.05
CA ASN A 34 8.59 -0.29 -9.27
C ASN A 34 8.76 -1.70 -9.82
N CYS A 35 8.20 -1.94 -11.00
CA CYS A 35 8.29 -3.21 -11.69
C CYS A 35 8.85 -2.96 -13.08
N MET A 36 10.00 -3.52 -13.39
CA MET A 36 10.64 -3.42 -14.71
C MET A 36 10.71 -1.97 -15.23
N LYS A 37 11.20 -1.04 -14.39
CA LYS A 37 11.34 0.39 -14.69
C LYS A 37 10.03 1.15 -14.82
N THR A 38 8.92 0.53 -14.48
CA THR A 38 7.61 1.17 -14.50
C THR A 38 7.11 1.33 -13.06
N GLU A 39 6.73 2.55 -12.69
CA GLU A 39 6.15 2.82 -11.39
C GLU A 39 4.64 2.59 -11.45
N ILE A 40 4.12 1.85 -10.50
CA ILE A 40 2.71 1.51 -10.43
C ILE A 40 2.19 1.89 -9.06
N SER A 41 1.14 2.70 -9.03
CA SER A 41 0.53 3.13 -7.77
C SER A 41 -0.42 2.06 -7.25
N CYS A 42 -0.29 1.76 -5.97
CA CYS A 42 -1.23 0.88 -5.27
C CYS A 42 -2.20 1.76 -4.52
N LEU A 43 -3.47 1.65 -4.86
CA LEU A 43 -4.51 2.54 -4.35
C LEU A 43 -5.33 1.87 -3.26
N SER A 44 -5.82 2.68 -2.32
CA SER A 44 -6.68 2.17 -1.26
C SER A 44 -7.99 1.64 -1.86
N PRO A 45 -8.43 0.43 -1.50
CA PRO A 45 -9.69 -0.12 -2.01
C PRO A 45 -10.92 0.60 -1.46
N LYS A 46 -10.79 1.30 -0.34
CA LYS A 46 -11.88 2.09 0.24
C LYS A 46 -11.34 3.07 1.28
N ALA A 47 -12.19 4.00 1.70
CA ALA A 47 -11.81 4.97 2.70
C ALA A 47 -11.55 4.28 4.04
N GLY A 48 -10.55 4.76 4.77
CA GLY A 48 -10.19 4.20 6.05
C GLY A 48 -9.04 4.97 6.69
N LYS A 49 -8.49 4.38 7.73
CA LYS A 49 -7.36 4.96 8.43
C LYS A 49 -6.20 3.96 8.42
N VAL A 50 -5.01 4.42 8.15
CA VAL A 50 -3.82 3.56 8.14
C VAL A 50 -3.54 3.10 9.57
N LYS A 51 -3.63 1.80 9.78
CA LYS A 51 -3.40 1.19 11.09
C LYS A 51 -1.97 0.73 11.24
N GLU A 52 -1.41 0.14 10.20
CA GLU A 52 -0.07 -0.40 10.23
C GLU A 52 0.52 -0.42 8.82
N ILE A 53 1.80 -0.13 8.72
CA ILE A 53 2.55 -0.21 7.46
C ILE A 53 3.53 -1.36 7.60
N LEU A 54 3.41 -2.36 6.74
CA LEU A 54 4.19 -3.61 6.82
C LEU A 54 5.39 -3.61 5.90
N VAL A 55 5.58 -2.56 5.10
CA VAL A 55 6.66 -2.49 4.11
C VAL A 55 7.43 -1.19 4.25
N ALA A 56 8.63 -1.16 3.70
CA ALA A 56 9.47 0.03 3.63
C ALA A 56 9.99 0.18 2.20
N GLU A 57 10.61 1.34 1.91
CA GLU A 57 11.25 1.55 0.62
C GLU A 57 12.24 0.43 0.32
N TRP A 58 12.24 0.01 -0.92
CA TRP A 58 13.13 -1.04 -1.45
C TRP A 58 12.81 -2.45 -1.02
N ASP A 59 11.74 -2.68 -0.26
CA ASP A 59 11.29 -4.03 0.03
C ASP A 59 10.81 -4.70 -1.26
N GLU A 60 11.17 -5.97 -1.41
CA GLU A 60 10.71 -6.75 -2.54
C GLU A 60 9.32 -7.30 -2.25
N MET A 61 8.41 -7.08 -3.19
CA MET A 61 7.03 -7.53 -3.08
C MET A 61 6.74 -8.63 -4.07
N ASP A 62 5.90 -9.56 -3.64
CA ASP A 62 5.34 -10.58 -4.51
C ASP A 62 3.82 -10.44 -4.51
N VAL A 63 3.14 -11.19 -5.36
CA VAL A 63 1.67 -11.16 -5.42
C VAL A 63 1.09 -11.57 -4.06
N ASP A 64 0.08 -10.82 -3.62
CA ASP A 64 -0.65 -11.05 -2.36
C ASP A 64 0.15 -10.81 -1.08
N VAL A 65 1.33 -10.20 -1.16
CA VAL A 65 2.06 -9.80 0.03
C VAL A 65 1.36 -8.60 0.68
N PRO A 66 0.99 -8.67 1.96
CA PRO A 66 0.33 -7.55 2.63
C PRO A 66 1.28 -6.37 2.79
N MET A 67 0.81 -5.18 2.47
CA MET A 67 1.61 -3.96 2.52
C MET A 67 1.12 -2.99 3.58
N ILE A 68 -0.17 -2.71 3.62
CA ILE A 68 -0.76 -1.72 4.51
C ILE A 68 -2.01 -2.33 5.14
N VAL A 69 -2.11 -2.20 6.45
CA VAL A 69 -3.33 -2.57 7.17
C VAL A 69 -4.11 -1.29 7.45
N LEU A 70 -5.37 -1.29 7.06
CA LEU A 70 -6.24 -0.15 7.22
C LEU A 70 -7.45 -0.50 8.08
N GLU A 71 -7.94 0.49 8.79
CA GLU A 71 -9.15 0.34 9.59
C GLU A 71 -10.27 1.11 8.91
N GLU A 72 -11.40 0.44 8.71
CA GLU A 72 -12.57 1.05 8.09
C GLU A 72 -13.17 2.08 9.05
N VAL A 73 -13.43 3.26 8.52
CA VAL A 73 -13.97 4.38 9.29
C VAL A 73 -15.50 4.38 9.26
#